data_2b90564ee9d710ca5f39579f1592dada
#
_entry.id   2b90564ee9d710ca5f39579f1592dada
#
_cell.length_a   1.000
_cell.length_b   1.000
_cell.length_c   1.000
_cell.angle_alpha   90.00
_cell.angle_beta   90.00
_cell.angle_gamma   90.00
#
_symmetry.space_group_name_H-M   'P 1'
#
loop_
_entity.id
_entity.type
_entity.pdbx_description
1 polymer ?
#
loop_
_entity_poly.entity_id
_entity_poly.type
_entity_poly.pdbx_seq_one_letter_code
_entity_poly.pdbx_strand_id
1 'polypeptide(L)'
;MLSQARAVGERPGGGRSKAGASLFFANVAYWMCAGAYTPFLSSYFTSIGMTAAQIGVLLTMSPLAVVFIQPLWARLSDATGKRRLVLALLSLASAASALLYYLGTSYTAVLVATIVFVLFFSALLPLCDALVIQGCSDYEVEFAHVRMGGTCGYAFVVFIVGMFLERLPQAQFVLVCALSLLMLLSVLLLPGSPGRKDACAAALSSAAAQDSSSLVHDAQPNVKPTFGIFRSQEIFFILAFAFVSQMGLGFSGSFLGRYVVELGYSQGLVGVLSAVSALSELPILLFSHALVARFGAMSLLGFSCIMMVARLLLIGMGLVPTMVAGQLLQSVTYMTVYYCCTCYVAESALPGKLSQGQSVFVLVQSGLAMMVANLAGGAIGDAFGMRLSYFLTAGLVLMGTFVVMVAYQVWRSGISRTCAPASASSRGLIGSGQAVRQDHQASESTEKGGRHGAR
;
A
#
# COMPACT_ATOMS: atom_id res chain seq x y z
N MET A 1 47.37 -0.02 1.49
CA MET A 1 45.97 0.35 1.13
C MET A 1 45.14 0.66 2.36
N LEU A 2 45.57 1.49 3.30
CA LEU A 2 44.88 1.83 4.55
C LEU A 2 44.97 3.35 4.87
N SER A 3 45.11 4.22 3.83
CA SER A 3 45.26 5.67 4.05
C SER A 3 44.26 6.56 3.30
N GLN A 4 43.19 6.04 2.72
CA GLN A 4 42.17 6.85 2.02
C GLN A 4 40.78 6.89 2.74
N ALA A 5 40.67 6.40 3.98
CA ALA A 5 39.42 6.36 4.72
C ALA A 5 39.24 7.53 5.74
N ARG A 6 40.02 8.60 5.62
CA ARG A 6 39.96 9.76 6.53
C ARG A 6 39.85 11.10 5.81
N ALA A 7 38.71 11.30 5.10
CA ALA A 7 38.33 12.65 4.64
C ALA A 7 36.79 12.76 4.52
N VAL A 8 36.05 12.16 5.44
CA VAL A 8 34.66 12.54 5.68
C VAL A 8 34.69 13.55 6.84
N GLY A 9 34.68 14.83 6.46
CA GLY A 9 34.68 15.91 7.43
C GLY A 9 33.55 15.75 8.43
N GLU A 10 33.91 15.73 9.70
CA GLU A 10 32.98 15.81 10.85
C GLU A 10 32.08 17.03 10.66
N ARG A 11 30.84 16.78 10.24
CA ARG A 11 29.81 17.83 10.21
C ARG A 11 29.40 18.12 11.65
N PRO A 12 29.25 19.40 12.06
CA PRO A 12 28.83 19.73 13.41
C PRO A 12 27.47 19.07 13.70
N GLY A 13 27.38 18.29 14.77
CA GLY A 13 26.22 17.48 15.17
C GLY A 13 24.88 18.23 15.27
N GLY A 14 24.91 19.57 15.35
CA GLY A 14 23.73 20.43 15.38
C GLY A 14 22.95 20.49 14.07
N GLY A 15 23.57 20.28 12.90
CA GLY A 15 22.88 20.30 11.60
C GLY A 15 22.07 19.03 11.35
N ARG A 16 22.60 17.88 11.76
CA ARG A 16 21.94 16.57 11.66
C ARG A 16 20.68 16.51 12.52
N SER A 17 20.74 16.97 13.76
CA SER A 17 19.60 17.01 14.69
C SER A 17 18.47 17.92 14.18
N LYS A 18 18.79 19.10 13.67
CA LYS A 18 17.79 20.03 13.11
C LYS A 18 17.13 19.48 11.85
N ALA A 19 17.90 18.86 10.96
CA ALA A 19 17.36 18.24 9.75
C ALA A 19 16.44 17.06 10.10
N GLY A 20 16.88 16.18 11.00
CA GLY A 20 16.05 15.06 11.48
C GLY A 20 14.74 15.52 12.11
N ALA A 21 14.78 16.55 12.95
CA ALA A 21 13.57 17.13 13.53
C ALA A 21 12.64 17.71 12.46
N SER A 22 13.16 18.44 11.45
CA SER A 22 12.37 19.02 10.39
C SER A 22 11.68 17.95 9.52
N LEU A 23 12.39 16.85 9.19
CA LEU A 23 11.84 15.72 8.45
C LEU A 23 10.75 15.01 9.26
N PHE A 24 10.99 14.82 10.56
CA PHE A 24 10.02 14.24 11.48
C PHE A 24 8.74 15.07 11.54
N PHE A 25 8.86 16.39 11.76
CA PHE A 25 7.69 17.27 11.84
C PHE A 25 6.96 17.39 10.50
N ALA A 26 7.63 17.37 9.36
CA ALA A 26 6.97 17.38 8.06
C ALA A 26 6.12 16.12 7.85
N ASN A 27 6.64 14.95 8.20
CA ASN A 27 5.90 13.69 8.12
C ASN A 27 4.72 13.65 9.11
N VAL A 28 4.96 14.05 10.37
CA VAL A 28 3.93 14.13 11.41
C VAL A 28 2.81 15.08 10.98
N ALA A 29 3.14 16.28 10.49
CA ALA A 29 2.17 17.27 10.06
C ALA A 29 1.26 16.77 8.91
N TYR A 30 1.84 16.04 7.93
CA TYR A 30 1.06 15.41 6.88
C TYR A 30 0.04 14.41 7.46
N TRP A 31 0.51 13.48 8.31
CA TRP A 31 -0.35 12.44 8.85
C TRP A 31 -1.41 13.00 9.81
N MET A 32 -1.09 14.05 10.56
CA MET A 32 -2.07 14.80 11.34
C MET A 32 -3.12 15.45 10.45
N CYS A 33 -2.72 16.06 9.33
CA CYS A 33 -3.63 16.65 8.36
C CYS A 33 -4.57 15.59 7.75
N ALA A 34 -4.04 14.44 7.34
CA ALA A 34 -4.82 13.31 6.85
C ALA A 34 -5.80 12.78 7.92
N GLY A 35 -5.37 12.71 9.18
CA GLY A 35 -6.19 12.28 10.32
C GLY A 35 -7.32 13.25 10.65
N ALA A 36 -7.10 14.56 10.49
CA ALA A 36 -8.14 15.57 10.69
C ALA A 36 -9.19 15.58 9.56
N TYR A 37 -8.81 15.17 8.35
CA TYR A 37 -9.66 15.23 7.16
C TYR A 37 -10.41 13.92 6.91
N THR A 38 -9.68 12.84 6.68
CA THR A 38 -10.22 11.62 6.05
C THR A 38 -11.31 10.92 6.88
N PRO A 39 -11.14 10.64 8.19
CA PRO A 39 -12.12 9.86 8.95
C PRO A 39 -13.44 10.59 9.18
N PHE A 40 -13.40 11.91 9.24
CA PHE A 40 -14.56 12.73 9.60
C PHE A 40 -15.34 13.26 8.41
N LEU A 41 -14.85 13.04 7.19
CA LEU A 41 -15.43 13.62 5.98
C LEU A 41 -16.85 13.10 5.73
N SER A 42 -17.07 11.79 5.85
CA SER A 42 -18.40 11.20 5.65
C SER A 42 -19.38 11.60 6.76
N SER A 43 -18.94 11.74 8.00
CA SER A 43 -19.80 12.24 9.08
C SER A 43 -20.18 13.72 8.88
N TYR A 44 -19.24 14.55 8.41
CA TYR A 44 -19.53 15.94 8.05
C TYR A 44 -20.58 16.03 6.92
N PHE A 45 -20.39 15.27 5.83
CA PHE A 45 -21.35 15.28 4.72
C PHE A 45 -22.73 14.77 5.16
N THR A 46 -22.78 13.83 6.08
CA THR A 46 -24.04 13.37 6.69
C THR A 46 -24.69 14.49 7.51
N SER A 47 -23.92 15.25 8.30
CA SER A 47 -24.45 16.33 9.15
C SER A 47 -25.05 17.51 8.35
N ILE A 48 -24.62 17.69 7.10
CA ILE A 48 -25.20 18.70 6.19
C ILE A 48 -26.29 18.13 5.26
N GLY A 49 -26.77 16.90 5.55
CA GLY A 49 -27.94 16.30 4.91
C GLY A 49 -27.66 15.61 3.55
N MET A 50 -26.41 15.24 3.24
CA MET A 50 -26.10 14.53 2.00
C MET A 50 -26.50 13.06 2.06
N THR A 51 -26.98 12.53 0.93
CA THR A 51 -27.30 11.09 0.79
C THR A 51 -26.01 10.26 0.72
N ALA A 52 -26.10 8.94 0.94
CA ALA A 52 -24.93 8.06 0.85
C ALA A 52 -24.36 8.03 -0.57
N ALA A 53 -25.20 8.09 -1.61
CA ALA A 53 -24.75 8.16 -2.99
C ALA A 53 -23.97 9.45 -3.28
N GLN A 54 -24.46 10.60 -2.80
CA GLN A 54 -23.74 11.88 -2.91
C GLN A 54 -22.38 11.82 -2.21
N ILE A 55 -22.34 11.28 -0.99
CA ILE A 55 -21.11 11.07 -0.23
C ILE A 55 -20.17 10.14 -0.99
N GLY A 56 -20.66 9.04 -1.56
CA GLY A 56 -19.88 8.12 -2.39
C GLY A 56 -19.21 8.80 -3.59
N VAL A 57 -19.92 9.67 -4.29
CA VAL A 57 -19.37 10.48 -5.39
C VAL A 57 -18.28 11.43 -4.88
N LEU A 58 -18.53 12.15 -3.79
CA LEU A 58 -17.56 13.09 -3.21
C LEU A 58 -16.26 12.36 -2.79
N LEU A 59 -16.38 11.21 -2.11
CA LEU A 59 -15.24 10.41 -1.67
C LEU A 59 -14.49 9.76 -2.84
N THR A 60 -15.14 9.59 -4.00
CA THR A 60 -14.50 9.08 -5.22
C THR A 60 -13.54 10.10 -5.85
N MET A 61 -13.66 11.39 -5.55
CA MET A 61 -12.75 12.41 -6.07
C MET A 61 -11.30 12.18 -5.64
N SER A 62 -11.07 11.67 -4.41
CA SER A 62 -9.71 11.34 -3.93
C SER A 62 -9.03 10.24 -4.75
N PRO A 63 -9.60 9.04 -4.94
CA PRO A 63 -8.97 8.02 -5.79
C PRO A 63 -8.86 8.45 -7.26
N LEU A 64 -9.78 9.25 -7.79
CA LEU A 64 -9.62 9.85 -9.12
C LEU A 64 -8.38 10.76 -9.18
N ALA A 65 -8.19 11.60 -8.17
CA ALA A 65 -7.01 12.46 -8.11
C ALA A 65 -5.70 11.65 -7.98
N VAL A 66 -5.70 10.56 -7.22
CA VAL A 66 -4.55 9.64 -7.13
C VAL A 66 -4.19 9.06 -8.50
N VAL A 67 -5.18 8.68 -9.30
CA VAL A 67 -4.94 8.07 -10.62
C VAL A 67 -4.48 9.09 -11.66
N PHE A 68 -5.10 10.26 -11.73
CA PHE A 68 -4.89 11.21 -12.82
C PHE A 68 -4.03 12.42 -12.45
N ILE A 69 -4.17 12.94 -11.25
CA ILE A 69 -3.54 14.21 -10.84
C ILE A 69 -2.20 14.00 -10.15
N GLN A 70 -2.10 13.01 -9.27
CA GLN A 70 -0.87 12.71 -8.55
C GLN A 70 0.34 12.46 -9.48
N PRO A 71 0.23 11.69 -10.60
CA PRO A 71 1.33 11.52 -11.54
C PRO A 71 1.77 12.82 -12.23
N LEU A 72 0.85 13.77 -12.45
CA LEU A 72 1.19 15.07 -13.06
C LEU A 72 2.06 15.90 -12.11
N TRP A 73 1.70 15.95 -10.82
CA TRP A 73 2.50 16.63 -9.81
C TRP A 73 3.87 15.98 -9.60
N ALA A 74 3.93 14.64 -9.62
CA ALA A 74 5.18 13.90 -9.53
C ALA A 74 6.11 14.25 -10.72
N ARG A 75 5.58 14.21 -11.95
CA ARG A 75 6.34 14.60 -13.16
C ARG A 75 6.82 16.05 -13.09
N LEU A 76 5.97 16.98 -12.66
CA LEU A 76 6.34 18.39 -12.51
C LEU A 76 7.47 18.56 -11.47
N SER A 77 7.36 17.85 -10.36
CA SER A 77 8.38 17.85 -9.31
C SER A 77 9.73 17.32 -9.81
N ASP A 78 9.72 16.22 -10.57
CA ASP A 78 10.93 15.61 -11.11
C ASP A 78 11.53 16.47 -12.24
N ALA A 79 10.70 16.99 -13.14
CA ALA A 79 11.16 17.85 -14.25
C ALA A 79 11.78 19.17 -13.77
N THR A 80 11.26 19.75 -12.69
CA THR A 80 11.79 21.00 -12.13
C THR A 80 13.00 20.78 -11.22
N GLY A 81 13.16 19.57 -10.68
CA GLY A 81 14.17 19.25 -9.64
C GLY A 81 13.96 20.00 -8.32
N LYS A 82 12.85 20.76 -8.20
CA LYS A 82 12.55 21.61 -7.04
C LYS A 82 11.47 20.99 -6.15
N ARG A 83 11.64 19.71 -5.77
CA ARG A 83 10.68 18.92 -5.01
C ARG A 83 10.17 19.64 -3.75
N ARG A 84 11.07 20.31 -3.02
CA ARG A 84 10.72 21.11 -1.83
C ARG A 84 9.77 22.27 -2.14
N LEU A 85 10.02 23.01 -3.24
CA LEU A 85 9.18 24.12 -3.65
C LEU A 85 7.78 23.64 -4.07
N VAL A 86 7.71 22.56 -4.86
CA VAL A 86 6.43 21.96 -5.27
C VAL A 86 5.64 21.51 -4.06
N LEU A 87 6.26 20.84 -3.09
CA LEU A 87 5.60 20.40 -1.86
C LEU A 87 5.12 21.61 -1.02
N ALA A 88 5.89 22.67 -0.91
CA ALA A 88 5.50 23.89 -0.22
C ALA A 88 4.27 24.57 -0.89
N LEU A 89 4.28 24.67 -2.22
CA LEU A 89 3.14 25.23 -2.97
C LEU A 89 1.88 24.38 -2.81
N LEU A 90 2.01 23.04 -2.86
CA LEU A 90 0.89 22.13 -2.64
C LEU A 90 0.33 22.22 -1.22
N SER A 91 1.18 22.36 -0.21
CA SER A 91 0.76 22.54 1.19
C SER A 91 -0.01 23.86 1.37
N LEU A 92 0.47 24.94 0.76
CA LEU A 92 -0.22 26.24 0.78
C LEU A 92 -1.56 26.17 0.04
N ALA A 93 -1.58 25.57 -1.16
CA ALA A 93 -2.80 25.42 -1.95
C ALA A 93 -3.83 24.51 -1.25
N SER A 94 -3.39 23.43 -0.58
CA SER A 94 -4.25 22.59 0.24
C SER A 94 -4.84 23.34 1.43
N ALA A 95 -4.03 24.19 2.11
CA ALA A 95 -4.51 25.02 3.21
C ALA A 95 -5.60 26.00 2.73
N ALA A 96 -5.35 26.70 1.63
CA ALA A 96 -6.33 27.65 1.07
C ALA A 96 -7.60 26.95 0.57
N SER A 97 -7.45 25.80 -0.13
CA SER A 97 -8.60 25.06 -0.66
C SER A 97 -9.45 24.39 0.42
N ALA A 98 -8.90 24.05 1.59
CA ALA A 98 -9.66 23.53 2.71
C ALA A 98 -10.72 24.55 3.20
N LEU A 99 -10.46 25.85 3.06
CA LEU A 99 -11.41 26.89 3.45
C LEU A 99 -12.59 27.04 2.48
N LEU A 100 -12.51 26.47 1.27
CA LEU A 100 -13.63 26.49 0.31
C LEU A 100 -14.87 25.75 0.84
N TYR A 101 -14.73 24.82 1.78
CA TYR A 101 -15.86 24.14 2.42
C TYR A 101 -16.74 25.08 3.27
N TYR A 102 -16.27 26.31 3.55
CA TYR A 102 -17.08 27.34 4.21
C TYR A 102 -17.95 28.16 3.24
N LEU A 103 -17.73 28.05 1.93
CA LEU A 103 -18.47 28.84 0.93
C LEU A 103 -19.93 28.42 0.76
N GLY A 104 -20.28 27.20 1.21
CA GLY A 104 -21.65 26.73 1.17
C GLY A 104 -21.78 25.25 1.47
N THR A 105 -23.00 24.84 1.85
CA THR A 105 -23.35 23.46 2.19
C THR A 105 -24.13 22.75 1.08
N SER A 106 -24.37 23.42 -0.06
CA SER A 106 -25.02 22.79 -1.21
C SER A 106 -24.10 21.71 -1.81
N TYR A 107 -24.70 20.67 -2.37
CA TYR A 107 -23.95 19.58 -3.00
C TYR A 107 -22.92 20.07 -4.02
N THR A 108 -23.33 21.03 -4.88
CA THR A 108 -22.44 21.58 -5.92
C THR A 108 -21.26 22.35 -5.32
N ALA A 109 -21.50 23.17 -4.27
CA ALA A 109 -20.44 23.92 -3.60
C ALA A 109 -19.42 22.97 -2.94
N VAL A 110 -19.91 21.94 -2.24
CA VAL A 110 -19.05 20.95 -1.59
C VAL A 110 -18.32 20.08 -2.61
N LEU A 111 -18.95 19.74 -3.74
CA LEU A 111 -18.29 18.98 -4.83
C LEU A 111 -17.13 19.79 -5.42
N VAL A 112 -17.34 21.08 -5.71
CA VAL A 112 -16.27 21.96 -6.21
C VAL A 112 -15.16 22.12 -5.18
N ALA A 113 -15.50 22.34 -3.91
CA ALA A 113 -14.52 22.41 -2.83
C ALA A 113 -13.69 21.11 -2.72
N THR A 114 -14.36 19.95 -2.79
CA THR A 114 -13.70 18.65 -2.75
C THR A 114 -12.76 18.47 -3.94
N ILE A 115 -13.21 18.75 -5.18
CA ILE A 115 -12.38 18.63 -6.37
C ILE A 115 -11.14 19.51 -6.25
N VAL A 116 -11.30 20.78 -5.89
CA VAL A 116 -10.18 21.72 -5.76
C VAL A 116 -9.22 21.28 -4.65
N PHE A 117 -9.75 20.81 -3.51
CA PHE A 117 -8.90 20.34 -2.41
C PHE A 117 -8.09 19.09 -2.79
N VAL A 118 -8.72 18.06 -3.35
CA VAL A 118 -8.02 16.81 -3.69
C VAL A 118 -7.02 16.99 -4.83
N LEU A 119 -7.20 17.99 -5.69
CA LEU A 119 -6.26 18.35 -6.74
C LEU A 119 -4.86 18.66 -6.19
N PHE A 120 -4.79 19.27 -5.03
CA PHE A 120 -3.54 19.61 -4.36
C PHE A 120 -3.15 18.60 -3.29
N PHE A 121 -4.12 18.14 -2.50
CA PHE A 121 -3.88 17.27 -1.35
C PHE A 121 -3.40 15.87 -1.74
N SER A 122 -3.89 15.31 -2.86
CA SER A 122 -3.57 13.94 -3.29
C SER A 122 -2.07 13.69 -3.51
N ALA A 123 -1.31 14.71 -3.91
CA ALA A 123 0.11 14.58 -4.20
C ALA A 123 1.02 14.88 -2.98
N LEU A 124 0.45 15.35 -1.86
CA LEU A 124 1.26 15.69 -0.68
C LEU A 124 1.97 14.46 -0.10
N LEU A 125 1.28 13.32 0.03
CA LEU A 125 1.87 12.09 0.59
C LEU A 125 3.09 11.61 -0.19
N PRO A 126 2.99 11.28 -1.48
CA PRO A 126 4.12 10.72 -2.20
C PRO A 126 5.30 11.69 -2.33
N LEU A 127 5.03 12.99 -2.44
CA LEU A 127 6.09 14.00 -2.49
C LEU A 127 6.75 14.22 -1.11
N CYS A 128 5.96 14.15 -0.03
CA CYS A 128 6.49 14.21 1.33
C CYS A 128 7.34 12.98 1.64
N ASP A 129 6.85 11.78 1.33
CA ASP A 129 7.60 10.54 1.53
C ASP A 129 8.90 10.53 0.73
N ALA A 130 8.87 10.96 -0.53
CA ALA A 130 10.08 11.07 -1.35
C ALA A 130 11.10 12.08 -0.77
N LEU A 131 10.62 13.22 -0.24
CA LEU A 131 11.48 14.21 0.40
C LEU A 131 12.07 13.69 1.72
N VAL A 132 11.25 12.99 2.52
CA VAL A 132 11.66 12.41 3.80
C VAL A 132 12.68 11.29 3.59
N ILE A 133 12.42 10.36 2.65
CA ILE A 133 13.34 9.26 2.33
C ILE A 133 14.69 9.81 1.87
N GLN A 134 14.68 10.78 0.96
CA GLN A 134 15.90 11.43 0.50
C GLN A 134 16.63 12.14 1.65
N GLY A 135 15.90 12.91 2.47
CA GLY A 135 16.48 13.61 3.60
C GLY A 135 17.03 12.66 4.67
N CYS A 136 16.35 11.54 4.94
CA CYS A 136 16.85 10.52 5.86
C CYS A 136 18.17 9.92 5.38
N SER A 137 18.31 9.67 4.08
CA SER A 137 19.57 9.23 3.48
C SER A 137 20.68 10.30 3.55
N ASP A 138 20.35 11.56 3.23
CA ASP A 138 21.32 12.66 3.20
C ASP A 138 21.88 13.03 4.59
N TYR A 139 21.06 12.87 5.62
CA TYR A 139 21.39 13.21 7.00
C TYR A 139 21.60 12.00 7.91
N GLU A 140 21.59 10.77 7.36
CA GLU A 140 21.76 9.50 8.10
C GLU A 140 20.77 9.36 9.26
N VAL A 141 19.50 9.74 9.04
CA VAL A 141 18.39 9.58 9.98
C VAL A 141 17.63 8.31 9.64
N GLU A 142 17.23 7.55 10.64
CA GLU A 142 16.48 6.32 10.42
C GLU A 142 15.03 6.62 10.01
N PHE A 143 14.66 6.21 8.80
CA PHE A 143 13.32 6.45 8.23
C PHE A 143 12.21 5.85 9.10
N ALA A 144 12.45 4.69 9.73
CA ALA A 144 11.46 4.03 10.58
C ALA A 144 10.98 4.94 11.73
N HIS A 145 11.88 5.66 12.40
CA HIS A 145 11.52 6.60 13.46
C HIS A 145 10.67 7.75 12.96
N VAL A 146 11.00 8.29 11.78
CA VAL A 146 10.21 9.38 11.16
C VAL A 146 8.81 8.88 10.80
N ARG A 147 8.72 7.67 10.24
CA ARG A 147 7.44 7.05 9.84
C ARG A 147 6.55 6.71 11.03
N MET A 148 7.12 6.17 12.12
CA MET A 148 6.38 5.92 13.36
C MET A 148 5.78 7.19 13.96
N GLY A 149 6.53 8.31 13.91
CA GLY A 149 6.02 9.61 14.34
C GLY A 149 4.75 10.01 13.59
N GLY A 150 4.68 9.74 12.29
CA GLY A 150 3.48 9.99 11.47
C GLY A 150 2.26 9.19 11.97
N THR A 151 2.41 7.91 12.25
CA THR A 151 1.32 7.06 12.77
C THR A 151 0.83 7.54 14.14
N CYS A 152 1.76 7.90 15.05
CA CYS A 152 1.41 8.48 16.33
C CYS A 152 0.70 9.83 16.20
N GLY A 153 1.17 10.69 15.29
CA GLY A 153 0.54 11.97 14.99
C GLY A 153 -0.87 11.82 14.45
N TYR A 154 -1.07 10.88 13.52
CA TYR A 154 -2.41 10.54 13.03
C TYR A 154 -3.33 10.09 14.16
N ALA A 155 -2.92 9.08 14.96
CA ALA A 155 -3.73 8.55 16.05
C ALA A 155 -4.08 9.63 17.10
N PHE A 156 -3.13 10.50 17.41
CA PHE A 156 -3.33 11.62 18.34
C PHE A 156 -4.38 12.62 17.81
N VAL A 157 -4.24 13.03 16.54
CA VAL A 157 -5.16 14.02 15.95
C VAL A 157 -6.55 13.45 15.78
N VAL A 158 -6.72 12.23 15.27
CA VAL A 158 -8.08 11.67 15.10
C VAL A 158 -8.81 11.54 16.43
N PHE A 159 -8.10 11.21 17.52
CA PHE A 159 -8.67 11.13 18.85
C PHE A 159 -9.13 12.50 19.34
N ILE A 160 -8.27 13.52 19.29
CA ILE A 160 -8.59 14.86 19.76
C ILE A 160 -9.69 15.49 18.91
N VAL A 161 -9.55 15.44 17.58
CA VAL A 161 -10.51 16.05 16.64
C VAL A 161 -11.91 15.46 16.83
N GLY A 162 -12.01 14.12 17.00
CA GLY A 162 -13.28 13.47 17.26
C GLY A 162 -14.02 14.04 18.47
N MET A 163 -13.32 14.45 19.52
CA MET A 163 -13.93 15.02 20.73
C MET A 163 -14.50 16.43 20.49
N PHE A 164 -13.93 17.22 19.58
CA PHE A 164 -14.33 18.61 19.35
C PHE A 164 -15.33 18.77 18.21
N LEU A 165 -15.31 17.87 17.19
CA LEU A 165 -16.15 17.99 15.99
C LEU A 165 -17.65 17.80 16.26
N GLU A 166 -18.03 17.21 17.39
CA GLU A 166 -19.43 17.06 17.77
C GLU A 166 -20.13 18.43 17.92
N ARG A 167 -19.39 19.42 18.41
CA ARG A 167 -19.91 20.79 18.60
C ARG A 167 -19.77 21.66 17.38
N LEU A 168 -18.71 21.48 16.60
CA LEU A 168 -18.35 22.33 15.47
C LEU A 168 -17.86 21.47 14.28
N PRO A 169 -18.77 20.82 13.51
CA PRO A 169 -18.37 19.89 12.43
C PRO A 169 -17.47 20.54 11.36
N GLN A 170 -17.64 21.82 11.10
CA GLN A 170 -16.83 22.54 10.11
C GLN A 170 -15.41 22.87 10.61
N ALA A 171 -15.15 22.80 11.93
CA ALA A 171 -13.83 23.12 12.49
C ALA A 171 -12.71 22.21 11.95
N GLN A 172 -13.06 21.01 11.46
CA GLN A 172 -12.11 20.12 10.78
C GLN A 172 -11.36 20.82 9.64
N PHE A 173 -12.01 21.66 8.85
CA PHE A 173 -11.37 22.31 7.70
C PHE A 173 -10.41 23.45 8.11
N VAL A 174 -10.72 24.15 9.21
CA VAL A 174 -9.77 25.11 9.80
C VAL A 174 -8.55 24.38 10.35
N LEU A 175 -8.77 23.24 10.98
CA LEU A 175 -7.66 22.43 11.49
C LEU A 175 -6.82 21.86 10.35
N VAL A 176 -7.45 21.37 9.28
CA VAL A 176 -6.75 20.91 8.05
C VAL A 176 -5.94 22.06 7.45
N CYS A 177 -6.49 23.26 7.38
CA CYS A 177 -5.76 24.46 6.96
C CYS A 177 -4.54 24.72 7.85
N ALA A 178 -4.72 24.75 9.18
CA ALA A 178 -3.64 24.99 10.13
C ALA A 178 -2.53 23.92 10.05
N LEU A 179 -2.91 22.64 9.93
CA LEU A 179 -1.95 21.53 9.81
C LEU A 179 -1.23 21.54 8.45
N SER A 180 -1.91 21.95 7.37
CA SER A 180 -1.27 22.14 6.06
C SER A 180 -0.26 23.30 6.10
N LEU A 181 -0.55 24.38 6.85
CA LEU A 181 0.40 25.48 7.08
C LEU A 181 1.56 25.03 7.99
N LEU A 182 1.30 24.18 8.98
CA LEU A 182 2.37 23.57 9.80
C LEU A 182 3.29 22.71 8.94
N MET A 183 2.73 21.92 8.02
CA MET A 183 3.49 21.16 7.04
C MET A 183 4.33 22.09 6.14
N LEU A 184 3.73 23.17 5.61
CA LEU A 184 4.44 24.19 4.85
C LEU A 184 5.64 24.74 5.63
N LEU A 185 5.43 25.14 6.88
CA LEU A 185 6.49 25.66 7.74
C LEU A 185 7.60 24.62 7.95
N SER A 186 7.24 23.37 8.22
CA SER A 186 8.20 22.28 8.41
C SER A 186 9.04 22.05 7.14
N VAL A 187 8.43 22.12 5.95
CA VAL A 187 9.12 22.00 4.67
C VAL A 187 10.04 23.20 4.42
N LEU A 188 9.63 24.41 4.77
CA LEU A 188 10.45 25.63 4.62
C LEU A 188 11.63 25.67 5.59
N LEU A 189 11.51 25.06 6.76
CA LEU A 189 12.58 24.96 7.75
C LEU A 189 13.59 23.84 7.46
N LEU A 190 13.34 22.97 6.48
CA LEU A 190 14.29 21.94 6.08
C LEU A 190 15.59 22.61 5.64
N PRO A 191 16.76 22.21 6.19
CA PRO A 191 18.03 22.73 5.73
C PRO A 191 18.24 22.35 4.25
N GLY A 192 18.89 23.24 3.49
CA GLY A 192 19.18 22.97 2.09
C GLY A 192 20.05 21.72 1.95
N SER A 193 19.68 20.80 1.07
CA SER A 193 20.49 19.63 0.79
C SER A 193 21.87 20.08 0.33
N PRO A 194 22.98 19.63 0.97
CA PRO A 194 24.30 19.92 0.49
C PRO A 194 24.47 19.21 -0.85
N GLY A 195 24.56 20.01 -1.92
CA GLY A 195 24.56 19.65 -3.33
C GLY A 195 25.19 18.30 -3.70
N ARG A 196 24.38 17.30 -3.76
CA ARG A 196 24.66 16.05 -4.44
C ARG A 196 23.60 15.86 -5.52
N LYS A 197 23.79 16.60 -6.61
CA LYS A 197 22.86 16.68 -7.74
C LYS A 197 22.67 15.36 -8.50
N ASP A 198 23.51 14.34 -8.25
CA ASP A 198 23.56 13.15 -9.13
C ASP A 198 23.48 11.80 -8.41
N ALA A 199 23.36 11.77 -7.08
CA ALA A 199 23.42 10.49 -6.35
C ALA A 199 22.08 9.75 -6.21
N CYS A 200 20.94 10.41 -6.38
CA CYS A 200 19.64 9.76 -6.21
C CYS A 200 19.23 8.94 -7.44
N ALA A 201 19.55 9.42 -8.65
CA ALA A 201 19.40 8.62 -9.87
C ALA A 201 20.41 7.46 -9.91
N ALA A 202 21.62 7.67 -9.41
CA ALA A 202 22.65 6.64 -9.29
C ALA A 202 22.37 5.65 -8.13
N ALA A 203 21.81 6.08 -6.99
CA ALA A 203 21.49 5.19 -5.87
C ALA A 203 20.25 4.32 -6.14
N LEU A 204 19.23 4.85 -6.83
CA LEU A 204 18.11 4.05 -7.31
C LEU A 204 18.52 3.09 -8.44
N SER A 205 19.44 3.52 -9.31
CA SER A 205 20.00 2.62 -10.33
C SER A 205 21.04 1.66 -9.76
N SER A 206 21.81 2.02 -8.73
CA SER A 206 22.78 1.12 -8.09
C SER A 206 22.14 0.16 -7.08
N ALA A 207 21.11 0.55 -6.33
CA ALA A 207 20.33 -0.39 -5.52
C ALA A 207 19.57 -1.39 -6.40
N ALA A 208 19.02 -0.95 -7.53
CA ALA A 208 18.44 -1.84 -8.54
C ALA A 208 19.50 -2.68 -9.27
N ALA A 209 20.76 -2.23 -9.36
CA ALA A 209 21.86 -2.95 -10.02
C ALA A 209 22.65 -3.87 -9.08
N GLN A 210 22.76 -3.56 -7.78
CA GLN A 210 23.47 -4.42 -6.82
C GLN A 210 22.65 -5.64 -6.39
N ASP A 211 21.30 -5.56 -6.32
CA ASP A 211 20.46 -6.73 -6.12
C ASP A 211 20.34 -7.62 -7.38
N SER A 212 20.67 -7.06 -8.56
CA SER A 212 20.56 -7.80 -9.83
C SER A 212 21.80 -8.60 -10.19
N SER A 213 22.96 -8.37 -9.57
CA SER A 213 24.23 -9.01 -9.98
C SER A 213 24.57 -10.29 -9.21
N SER A 214 23.86 -10.62 -8.12
CA SER A 214 24.15 -11.83 -7.33
C SER A 214 23.18 -12.99 -7.53
N LEU A 215 22.13 -12.84 -8.35
CA LEU A 215 21.09 -13.89 -8.55
C LEU A 215 20.81 -14.27 -10.02
N VAL A 216 21.62 -13.88 -10.98
CA VAL A 216 21.38 -14.25 -12.38
C VAL A 216 22.45 -15.21 -12.89
N HIS A 217 22.35 -16.44 -12.46
CA HIS A 217 22.90 -17.58 -13.23
C HIS A 217 22.05 -18.84 -12.95
N ASP A 218 20.81 -18.83 -13.44
CA ASP A 218 20.09 -20.05 -13.72
C ASP A 218 19.15 -19.85 -14.91
N ALA A 219 19.17 -20.81 -15.82
CA ALA A 219 18.50 -20.81 -17.11
C ALA A 219 17.01 -20.47 -16.96
N GLN A 220 16.60 -19.30 -17.47
CA GLN A 220 15.22 -18.86 -17.42
C GLN A 220 14.39 -19.56 -18.50
N PRO A 221 13.24 -20.18 -18.14
CA PRO A 221 12.25 -20.58 -19.14
C PRO A 221 11.74 -19.33 -19.89
N ASN A 222 11.53 -19.48 -21.18
CA ASN A 222 11.07 -18.44 -22.10
C ASN A 222 9.59 -18.06 -21.81
N VAL A 223 9.35 -17.37 -20.68
CA VAL A 223 8.02 -16.93 -20.25
C VAL A 223 7.68 -15.62 -20.90
N LYS A 224 6.59 -15.58 -21.67
CA LYS A 224 6.06 -14.33 -22.25
C LYS A 224 5.68 -13.38 -21.11
N PRO A 225 6.19 -12.12 -21.11
CA PRO A 225 5.92 -11.20 -20.03
C PRO A 225 4.43 -10.79 -19.99
N THR A 226 3.82 -10.87 -18.81
CA THR A 226 2.44 -10.44 -18.57
C THR A 226 2.37 -8.92 -18.57
N PHE A 227 1.50 -8.33 -19.40
CA PHE A 227 1.45 -6.88 -19.67
C PHE A 227 2.78 -6.23 -20.09
N GLY A 228 3.80 -7.02 -20.47
CA GLY A 228 5.14 -6.50 -20.73
C GLY A 228 5.87 -5.94 -19.51
N ILE A 229 5.36 -6.19 -18.29
CA ILE A 229 5.88 -5.66 -17.00
C ILE A 229 6.27 -6.79 -16.05
N PHE A 230 5.47 -7.86 -15.97
CA PHE A 230 5.62 -8.93 -15.00
C PHE A 230 6.06 -10.24 -15.64
N ARG A 231 6.84 -11.03 -14.88
CA ARG A 231 7.31 -12.38 -15.28
C ARG A 231 6.24 -13.45 -15.14
N SER A 232 5.35 -13.31 -14.17
CA SER A 232 4.37 -14.34 -13.80
C SER A 232 2.94 -13.88 -14.05
N GLN A 233 2.09 -14.82 -14.47
CA GLN A 233 0.65 -14.62 -14.58
C GLN A 233 -0.05 -14.65 -13.21
N GLU A 234 0.59 -15.17 -12.16
CA GLU A 234 0.06 -15.15 -10.80
C GLU A 234 -0.27 -13.74 -10.30
N ILE A 235 0.41 -12.73 -10.86
CA ILE A 235 0.18 -11.33 -10.51
C ILE A 235 -1.30 -10.92 -10.65
N PHE A 236 -2.04 -11.51 -11.59
CA PHE A 236 -3.48 -11.23 -11.76
C PHE A 236 -4.27 -11.62 -10.51
N PHE A 237 -3.97 -12.78 -9.93
CA PHE A 237 -4.66 -13.26 -8.73
C PHE A 237 -4.27 -12.43 -7.51
N ILE A 238 -2.99 -12.05 -7.40
CA ILE A 238 -2.51 -11.14 -6.36
C ILE A 238 -3.24 -9.79 -6.42
N LEU A 239 -3.32 -9.18 -7.62
CA LEU A 239 -4.03 -7.92 -7.82
C LEU A 239 -5.55 -8.06 -7.62
N ALA A 240 -6.14 -9.22 -7.98
CA ALA A 240 -7.55 -9.49 -7.73
C ALA A 240 -7.85 -9.62 -6.23
N PHE A 241 -7.02 -10.32 -5.44
CA PHE A 241 -7.14 -10.34 -3.98
C PHE A 241 -6.97 -8.95 -3.37
N ALA A 242 -5.98 -8.18 -3.85
CA ALA A 242 -5.79 -6.80 -3.42
C ALA A 242 -7.03 -5.93 -3.71
N PHE A 243 -7.62 -6.08 -4.90
CA PHE A 243 -8.85 -5.37 -5.28
C PHE A 243 -10.02 -5.71 -4.36
N VAL A 244 -10.29 -7.01 -4.15
CA VAL A 244 -11.41 -7.49 -3.32
C VAL A 244 -11.25 -7.03 -1.87
N SER A 245 -10.05 -7.20 -1.29
CA SER A 245 -9.76 -6.76 0.08
C SER A 245 -9.91 -5.24 0.22
N GLN A 246 -9.37 -4.49 -0.74
CA GLN A 246 -9.39 -3.03 -0.71
C GLN A 246 -10.80 -2.46 -0.95
N MET A 247 -11.64 -3.15 -1.72
CA MET A 247 -13.06 -2.78 -1.87
C MET A 247 -13.78 -2.82 -0.51
N GLY A 248 -13.59 -3.87 0.28
CA GLY A 248 -14.16 -3.96 1.65
C GLY A 248 -13.57 -2.91 2.59
N LEU A 249 -12.24 -2.73 2.55
CA LEU A 249 -11.56 -1.72 3.37
C LEU A 249 -11.99 -0.30 3.00
N GLY A 250 -12.06 -0.01 1.70
CA GLY A 250 -12.46 1.28 1.17
C GLY A 250 -13.89 1.64 1.59
N PHE A 251 -14.83 0.70 1.47
CA PHE A 251 -16.19 0.89 1.96
C PHE A 251 -16.21 1.20 3.46
N SER A 252 -15.55 0.35 4.26
CA SER A 252 -15.52 0.52 5.72
C SER A 252 -14.90 1.88 6.12
N GLY A 253 -13.75 2.25 5.51
CA GLY A 253 -13.07 3.51 5.82
C GLY A 253 -13.87 4.75 5.39
N SER A 254 -14.49 4.68 4.22
CA SER A 254 -15.26 5.81 3.65
C SER A 254 -16.57 6.08 4.39
N PHE A 255 -17.28 5.04 4.80
CA PHE A 255 -18.64 5.18 5.37
C PHE A 255 -18.71 4.97 6.88
N LEU A 256 -17.59 4.69 7.57
CA LEU A 256 -17.59 4.51 9.03
C LEU A 256 -18.16 5.71 9.76
N GLY A 257 -17.74 6.94 9.39
CA GLY A 257 -18.23 8.16 10.03
C GLY A 257 -19.72 8.34 9.86
N ARG A 258 -20.25 8.11 8.65
CA ARG A 258 -21.70 8.13 8.39
C ARG A 258 -22.43 7.09 9.23
N TYR A 259 -21.93 5.86 9.25
CA TYR A 259 -22.56 4.77 9.99
C TYR A 259 -22.63 5.03 11.50
N VAL A 260 -21.55 5.55 12.07
CA VAL A 260 -21.49 5.94 13.49
C VAL A 260 -22.56 7.01 13.82
N VAL A 261 -22.70 8.02 12.94
CA VAL A 261 -23.74 9.07 13.10
C VAL A 261 -25.15 8.49 12.95
N GLU A 262 -25.40 7.62 11.97
CA GLU A 262 -26.71 6.96 11.78
C GLU A 262 -27.12 6.08 12.98
N LEU A 263 -26.13 5.50 13.68
CA LEU A 263 -26.39 4.74 14.94
C LEU A 263 -26.63 5.65 16.16
N GLY A 264 -26.52 6.97 16.01
CA GLY A 264 -26.69 7.92 17.10
C GLY A 264 -25.47 8.07 18.01
N TYR A 265 -24.33 7.54 17.61
CA TYR A 265 -23.08 7.72 18.36
C TYR A 265 -22.39 9.05 18.03
N SER A 266 -21.55 9.51 18.96
CA SER A 266 -20.79 10.75 18.81
C SER A 266 -19.65 10.61 17.79
N GLN A 267 -19.21 11.73 17.23
CA GLN A 267 -18.01 11.77 16.36
C GLN A 267 -16.72 11.41 17.11
N GLY A 268 -16.72 11.50 18.45
CA GLY A 268 -15.65 11.01 19.29
C GLY A 268 -15.39 9.52 19.08
N LEU A 269 -16.44 8.72 18.86
CA LEU A 269 -16.29 7.29 18.55
C LEU A 269 -15.58 7.07 17.21
N VAL A 270 -15.83 7.89 16.18
CA VAL A 270 -15.10 7.83 14.90
C VAL A 270 -13.61 8.04 15.13
N GLY A 271 -13.26 9.03 15.97
CA GLY A 271 -11.87 9.29 16.35
C GLY A 271 -11.21 8.11 17.07
N VAL A 272 -11.90 7.55 18.07
CA VAL A 272 -11.41 6.36 18.81
C VAL A 272 -11.21 5.18 17.87
N LEU A 273 -12.21 4.85 17.04
CA LEU A 273 -12.14 3.73 16.11
C LEU A 273 -11.00 3.89 15.09
N SER A 274 -10.79 5.11 14.59
CA SER A 274 -9.69 5.41 13.66
C SER A 274 -8.32 5.35 14.33
N ALA A 275 -8.21 5.80 15.58
CA ALA A 275 -6.97 5.68 16.36
C ALA A 275 -6.63 4.23 16.65
N VAL A 276 -7.60 3.42 17.08
CA VAL A 276 -7.43 1.96 17.31
C VAL A 276 -6.98 1.27 16.03
N SER A 277 -7.60 1.60 14.90
CA SER A 277 -7.23 1.07 13.59
C SER A 277 -5.77 1.36 13.26
N ALA A 278 -5.34 2.62 13.36
CA ALA A 278 -3.97 3.02 13.05
C ALA A 278 -2.93 2.37 13.98
N LEU A 279 -3.20 2.34 15.28
CA LEU A 279 -2.28 1.74 16.26
C LEU A 279 -2.18 0.21 16.11
N SER A 280 -3.25 -0.45 15.64
CA SER A 280 -3.25 -1.90 15.41
C SER A 280 -2.28 -2.34 14.30
N GLU A 281 -1.87 -1.44 13.40
CA GLU A 281 -0.96 -1.74 12.29
C GLU A 281 0.49 -1.97 12.75
N LEU A 282 0.89 -1.34 13.88
CA LEU A 282 2.27 -1.35 14.34
C LEU A 282 2.85 -2.75 14.61
N PRO A 283 2.15 -3.69 15.30
CA PRO A 283 2.68 -5.02 15.55
C PRO A 283 2.92 -5.84 14.28
N ILE A 284 1.99 -5.80 13.32
CA ILE A 284 2.11 -6.58 12.09
C ILE A 284 3.25 -6.08 11.21
N LEU A 285 3.52 -4.79 11.19
CA LEU A 285 4.64 -4.23 10.45
C LEU A 285 5.98 -4.87 10.87
N LEU A 286 6.12 -5.19 12.16
CA LEU A 286 7.33 -5.84 12.69
C LEU A 286 7.45 -7.33 12.31
N PHE A 287 6.33 -8.03 12.14
CA PHE A 287 6.31 -9.49 11.89
C PHE A 287 5.96 -9.88 10.45
N SER A 288 5.66 -8.93 9.58
CA SER A 288 5.17 -9.17 8.21
C SER A 288 6.10 -10.06 7.39
N HIS A 289 7.42 -9.82 7.45
CA HIS A 289 8.42 -10.64 6.73
C HIS A 289 8.38 -12.12 7.17
N ALA A 290 8.35 -12.37 8.48
CA ALA A 290 8.31 -13.74 9.01
C ALA A 290 7.01 -14.46 8.65
N LEU A 291 5.88 -13.75 8.62
CA LEU A 291 4.59 -14.29 8.22
C LEU A 291 4.59 -14.73 6.74
N VAL A 292 5.09 -13.87 5.84
CA VAL A 292 5.15 -14.20 4.39
C VAL A 292 6.09 -15.37 4.13
N ALA A 293 7.26 -15.38 4.79
CA ALA A 293 8.22 -16.49 4.66
C ALA A 293 7.64 -17.83 5.14
N ARG A 294 6.78 -17.83 6.15
CA ARG A 294 6.20 -19.04 6.74
C ARG A 294 4.98 -19.58 5.99
N PHE A 295 4.06 -18.70 5.59
CA PHE A 295 2.74 -19.10 5.07
C PHE A 295 2.58 -18.88 3.56
N GLY A 296 3.47 -18.12 2.94
CA GLY A 296 3.39 -17.71 1.54
C GLY A 296 2.37 -16.58 1.29
N ALA A 297 2.64 -15.77 0.28
CA ALA A 297 1.83 -14.59 -0.01
C ALA A 297 0.37 -14.91 -0.36
N MET A 298 0.13 -15.93 -1.19
CA MET A 298 -1.21 -16.29 -1.67
C MET A 298 -2.14 -16.75 -0.53
N SER A 299 -1.63 -17.57 0.40
CA SER A 299 -2.40 -18.05 1.56
C SER A 299 -2.74 -16.90 2.51
N LEU A 300 -1.79 -15.99 2.73
CA LEU A 300 -2.00 -14.82 3.56
C LEU A 300 -3.01 -13.84 2.95
N LEU A 301 -3.01 -13.66 1.63
CA LEU A 301 -3.99 -12.83 0.94
C LEU A 301 -5.40 -13.41 1.08
N GLY A 302 -5.57 -14.71 0.86
CA GLY A 302 -6.86 -15.39 1.08
C GLY A 302 -7.33 -15.27 2.53
N PHE A 303 -6.45 -15.48 3.50
CA PHE A 303 -6.74 -15.30 4.93
C PHE A 303 -7.13 -13.85 5.26
N SER A 304 -6.40 -12.87 4.73
CA SER A 304 -6.72 -11.44 4.93
C SER A 304 -8.09 -11.07 4.38
N CYS A 305 -8.50 -11.61 3.23
CA CYS A 305 -9.84 -11.40 2.67
C CYS A 305 -10.94 -12.00 3.56
N ILE A 306 -10.71 -13.19 4.15
CA ILE A 306 -11.65 -13.79 5.11
C ILE A 306 -11.74 -12.92 6.38
N MET A 307 -10.62 -12.43 6.89
CA MET A 307 -10.59 -11.51 8.02
C MET A 307 -11.27 -10.16 7.69
N MET A 308 -11.24 -9.72 6.42
CA MET A 308 -11.99 -8.55 5.98
C MET A 308 -13.50 -8.79 6.08
N VAL A 309 -13.99 -9.97 5.72
CA VAL A 309 -15.40 -10.34 5.92
C VAL A 309 -15.77 -10.29 7.41
N ALA A 310 -14.95 -10.91 8.28
CA ALA A 310 -15.17 -10.87 9.72
C ALA A 310 -15.20 -9.42 10.26
N ARG A 311 -14.28 -8.56 9.79
CA ARG A 311 -14.22 -7.14 10.14
C ARG A 311 -15.51 -6.41 9.77
N LEU A 312 -15.98 -6.57 8.52
CA LEU A 312 -17.21 -5.92 8.05
C LEU A 312 -18.45 -6.39 8.84
N LEU A 313 -18.54 -7.69 9.17
CA LEU A 313 -19.62 -8.23 9.99
C LEU A 313 -19.58 -7.66 11.42
N LEU A 314 -18.40 -7.59 12.05
CA LEU A 314 -18.22 -7.03 13.39
C LEU A 314 -18.62 -5.54 13.43
N ILE A 315 -18.20 -4.74 12.47
CA ILE A 315 -18.58 -3.33 12.39
C ILE A 315 -20.08 -3.22 12.11
N GLY A 316 -20.62 -4.02 11.19
CA GLY A 316 -22.04 -4.02 10.81
C GLY A 316 -23.02 -4.37 11.96
N MET A 317 -22.54 -5.05 13.02
CA MET A 317 -23.35 -5.27 14.23
C MET A 317 -23.76 -3.96 14.92
N GLY A 318 -22.96 -2.90 14.78
CA GLY A 318 -23.28 -1.57 15.31
C GLY A 318 -23.08 -1.42 16.82
N LEU A 319 -22.45 -2.37 17.49
CA LEU A 319 -22.12 -2.30 18.92
C LEU A 319 -20.68 -1.78 19.09
N VAL A 320 -20.44 -0.87 20.02
CA VAL A 320 -19.09 -0.29 20.23
C VAL A 320 -18.00 -1.35 20.42
N PRO A 321 -18.17 -2.40 21.27
CA PRO A 321 -17.15 -3.42 21.42
C PRO A 321 -16.83 -4.19 20.11
N THR A 322 -17.87 -4.51 19.31
CA THR A 322 -17.67 -5.23 18.05
C THR A 322 -17.04 -4.33 16.99
N MET A 323 -17.36 -3.04 16.97
CA MET A 323 -16.71 -2.07 16.09
C MET A 323 -15.21 -1.92 16.43
N VAL A 324 -14.87 -1.84 17.73
CA VAL A 324 -13.47 -1.82 18.19
C VAL A 324 -12.74 -3.10 17.79
N ALA A 325 -13.36 -4.28 18.01
CA ALA A 325 -12.80 -5.57 17.58
C ALA A 325 -12.58 -5.61 16.06
N GLY A 326 -13.52 -5.09 15.28
CA GLY A 326 -13.38 -4.94 13.83
C GLY A 326 -12.22 -4.04 13.42
N GLN A 327 -11.99 -2.94 14.14
CA GLN A 327 -10.87 -2.04 13.87
C GLN A 327 -9.50 -2.64 14.22
N LEU A 328 -9.43 -3.51 15.22
CA LEU A 328 -8.18 -4.24 15.54
C LEU A 328 -7.76 -5.19 14.41
N LEU A 329 -8.70 -5.66 13.59
CA LEU A 329 -8.39 -6.49 12.41
C LEU A 329 -7.75 -5.68 11.26
N GLN A 330 -7.62 -4.35 11.37
CA GLN A 330 -6.98 -3.50 10.35
C GLN A 330 -5.58 -3.99 9.98
N SER A 331 -4.80 -4.36 10.95
CA SER A 331 -3.44 -4.87 10.77
C SER A 331 -3.38 -6.08 9.84
N VAL A 332 -4.29 -7.03 10.03
CA VAL A 332 -4.36 -8.25 9.20
C VAL A 332 -4.98 -7.96 7.84
N THR A 333 -6.01 -7.11 7.79
CA THR A 333 -6.77 -6.85 6.56
C THR A 333 -6.10 -5.85 5.61
N TYR A 334 -5.28 -4.92 6.13
CA TYR A 334 -4.62 -3.90 5.33
C TYR A 334 -3.11 -4.15 5.20
N MET A 335 -2.38 -4.17 6.33
CA MET A 335 -0.92 -4.25 6.30
C MET A 335 -0.41 -5.56 5.68
N THR A 336 -1.06 -6.69 5.97
CA THR A 336 -0.69 -7.97 5.36
C THR A 336 -0.88 -7.94 3.84
N VAL A 337 -2.01 -7.42 3.35
CA VAL A 337 -2.28 -7.30 1.91
C VAL A 337 -1.27 -6.37 1.25
N TYR A 338 -1.06 -5.18 1.84
CA TYR A 338 -0.12 -4.20 1.32
C TYR A 338 1.30 -4.76 1.22
N TYR A 339 1.77 -5.41 2.28
CA TYR A 339 3.11 -5.99 2.32
C TYR A 339 3.27 -7.15 1.31
N CYS A 340 2.34 -8.12 1.31
CA CYS A 340 2.37 -9.24 0.37
C CYS A 340 2.37 -8.79 -1.09
N CYS A 341 1.50 -7.84 -1.43
CA CYS A 341 1.41 -7.31 -2.79
C CYS A 341 2.66 -6.55 -3.20
N THR A 342 3.18 -5.69 -2.31
CA THR A 342 4.37 -4.88 -2.59
C THR A 342 5.60 -5.76 -2.82
N CYS A 343 5.83 -6.78 -1.97
CA CYS A 343 6.92 -7.73 -2.13
C CYS A 343 6.77 -8.57 -3.40
N TYR A 344 5.56 -9.13 -3.65
CA TYR A 344 5.33 -9.96 -4.82
C TYR A 344 5.48 -9.17 -6.14
N VAL A 345 4.99 -7.93 -6.18
CA VAL A 345 5.19 -7.03 -7.33
C VAL A 345 6.68 -6.76 -7.56
N ALA A 346 7.44 -6.55 -6.48
CA ALA A 346 8.90 -6.33 -6.59
C ALA A 346 9.63 -7.55 -7.16
N GLU A 347 9.28 -8.76 -6.71
CA GLU A 347 9.87 -10.01 -7.19
C GLU A 347 9.45 -10.37 -8.62
N SER A 348 8.20 -10.05 -8.99
CA SER A 348 7.62 -10.43 -10.29
C SER A 348 7.92 -9.41 -11.40
N ALA A 349 8.33 -8.20 -11.07
CA ALA A 349 8.62 -7.15 -12.06
C ALA A 349 9.86 -7.50 -12.89
N LEU A 350 9.81 -7.16 -14.19
CA LEU A 350 10.98 -7.26 -15.06
C LEU A 350 12.06 -6.24 -14.65
N PRO A 351 13.35 -6.52 -14.92
CA PRO A 351 14.43 -5.58 -14.66
C PRO A 351 14.14 -4.19 -15.24
N GLY A 352 14.29 -3.15 -14.43
CA GLY A 352 13.99 -1.76 -14.80
C GLY A 352 12.50 -1.38 -14.83
N LYS A 353 11.56 -2.30 -14.52
CA LYS A 353 10.11 -2.04 -14.54
C LYS A 353 9.44 -2.07 -13.16
N LEU A 354 10.21 -2.11 -12.07
CA LEU A 354 9.69 -2.14 -10.70
C LEU A 354 8.73 -0.98 -10.42
N SER A 355 9.09 0.24 -10.78
CA SER A 355 8.23 1.41 -10.57
C SER A 355 6.90 1.33 -11.33
N GLN A 356 6.92 0.77 -12.55
CA GLN A 356 5.70 0.53 -13.33
C GLN A 356 4.81 -0.52 -12.67
N GLY A 357 5.41 -1.61 -12.16
CA GLY A 357 4.70 -2.65 -11.42
C GLY A 357 4.02 -2.11 -10.17
N GLN A 358 4.73 -1.33 -9.36
CA GLN A 358 4.17 -0.67 -8.18
C GLN A 358 3.05 0.32 -8.56
N SER A 359 3.18 1.03 -9.67
CA SER A 359 2.12 1.93 -10.15
C SER A 359 0.84 1.17 -10.53
N VAL A 360 0.96 -0.01 -11.15
CA VAL A 360 -0.21 -0.88 -11.44
C VAL A 360 -0.88 -1.34 -10.15
N PHE A 361 -0.11 -1.72 -9.14
CA PHE A 361 -0.65 -2.10 -7.84
C PHE A 361 -1.42 -0.95 -7.18
N VAL A 362 -0.83 0.26 -7.12
CA VAL A 362 -1.48 1.46 -6.56
C VAL A 362 -2.75 1.81 -7.34
N LEU A 363 -2.72 1.73 -8.69
CA LEU A 363 -3.89 1.96 -9.54
C LEU A 363 -5.04 1.01 -9.19
N VAL A 364 -4.76 -0.27 -9.00
CA VAL A 364 -5.77 -1.27 -8.65
C VAL A 364 -6.28 -1.06 -7.24
N GLN A 365 -5.38 -0.93 -6.26
CA GLN A 365 -5.72 -0.86 -4.84
C GLN A 365 -6.32 0.51 -4.47
N SER A 366 -5.58 1.59 -4.66
CA SER A 366 -5.96 2.92 -4.19
C SER A 366 -6.81 3.70 -5.20
N GLY A 367 -6.80 3.29 -6.47
CA GLY A 367 -7.63 3.85 -7.52
C GLY A 367 -8.94 3.07 -7.68
N LEU A 368 -8.90 2.00 -8.49
CA LEU A 368 -10.11 1.29 -8.95
C LEU A 368 -10.93 0.70 -7.81
N ALA A 369 -10.30 0.00 -6.86
CA ALA A 369 -11.02 -0.63 -5.76
C ALA A 369 -11.72 0.40 -4.86
N MET A 370 -11.05 1.52 -4.57
CA MET A 370 -11.63 2.62 -3.78
C MET A 370 -12.78 3.33 -4.52
N MET A 371 -12.65 3.53 -5.84
CA MET A 371 -13.73 4.11 -6.64
C MET A 371 -14.98 3.23 -6.60
N VAL A 372 -14.81 1.92 -6.83
CA VAL A 372 -15.93 0.96 -6.77
C VAL A 372 -16.53 0.92 -5.37
N ALA A 373 -15.71 0.87 -4.32
CA ALA A 373 -16.16 0.87 -2.94
C ALA A 373 -17.01 2.11 -2.59
N ASN A 374 -16.56 3.29 -3.02
CA ASN A 374 -17.25 4.54 -2.73
C ASN A 374 -18.57 4.66 -3.51
N LEU A 375 -18.55 4.40 -4.82
CA LEU A 375 -19.75 4.54 -5.66
C LEU A 375 -20.79 3.47 -5.35
N ALA A 376 -20.39 2.19 -5.32
CA ALA A 376 -21.29 1.10 -5.00
C ALA A 376 -21.77 1.17 -3.55
N GLY A 377 -20.85 1.48 -2.62
CA GLY A 377 -21.17 1.63 -1.21
C GLY A 377 -22.16 2.76 -0.94
N GLY A 378 -22.02 3.90 -1.64
CA GLY A 378 -22.98 4.99 -1.57
C GLY A 378 -24.37 4.60 -2.09
N ALA A 379 -24.43 3.96 -3.27
CA ALA A 379 -25.70 3.51 -3.86
C ALA A 379 -26.41 2.44 -3.00
N ILE A 380 -25.66 1.46 -2.49
CA ILE A 380 -26.20 0.43 -1.59
C ILE A 380 -26.66 1.08 -0.27
N GLY A 381 -25.90 2.07 0.23
CA GLY A 381 -26.23 2.80 1.45
C GLY A 381 -27.53 3.55 1.38
N ASP A 382 -27.84 4.19 0.24
CA ASP A 382 -29.11 4.89 0.03
C ASP A 382 -30.28 3.90 -0.15
N ALA A 383 -30.03 2.75 -0.79
CA ALA A 383 -31.08 1.76 -1.06
C ALA A 383 -31.47 0.94 0.19
N PHE A 384 -30.50 0.60 1.04
CA PHE A 384 -30.67 -0.39 2.10
C PHE A 384 -30.29 0.11 3.51
N GLY A 385 -29.76 1.33 3.63
CA GLY A 385 -29.18 1.87 4.87
C GLY A 385 -27.80 1.33 5.18
N MET A 386 -27.01 2.05 5.99
CA MET A 386 -25.60 1.72 6.23
C MET A 386 -25.40 0.37 6.91
N ARG A 387 -26.26 -0.01 7.87
CA ARG A 387 -26.15 -1.28 8.59
C ARG A 387 -26.17 -2.48 7.64
N LEU A 388 -27.19 -2.55 6.77
CA LEU A 388 -27.34 -3.65 5.81
C LEU A 388 -26.22 -3.60 4.75
N SER A 389 -25.75 -2.41 4.40
CA SER A 389 -24.64 -2.22 3.45
C SER A 389 -23.34 -2.87 3.93
N TYR A 390 -23.05 -2.86 5.24
CA TYR A 390 -21.91 -3.59 5.82
C TYR A 390 -22.03 -5.10 5.59
N PHE A 391 -23.22 -5.69 5.82
CA PHE A 391 -23.45 -7.12 5.60
C PHE A 391 -23.41 -7.48 4.11
N LEU A 392 -24.00 -6.65 3.24
CA LEU A 392 -23.97 -6.87 1.79
C LEU A 392 -22.53 -6.76 1.24
N THR A 393 -21.76 -5.77 1.71
CA THR A 393 -20.36 -5.65 1.32
C THR A 393 -19.54 -6.84 1.83
N ALA A 394 -19.80 -7.33 3.05
CA ALA A 394 -19.17 -8.55 3.54
C ALA A 394 -19.47 -9.76 2.64
N GLY A 395 -20.71 -9.91 2.18
CA GLY A 395 -21.11 -10.93 1.21
C GLY A 395 -20.43 -10.79 -0.13
N LEU A 396 -20.30 -9.56 -0.66
CA LEU A 396 -19.58 -9.28 -1.91
C LEU A 396 -18.07 -9.60 -1.80
N VAL A 397 -17.44 -9.24 -0.69
CA VAL A 397 -16.03 -9.58 -0.43
C VAL A 397 -15.85 -11.09 -0.29
N LEU A 398 -16.76 -11.79 0.39
CA LEU A 398 -16.72 -13.25 0.51
C LEU A 398 -16.85 -13.93 -0.85
N MET A 399 -17.85 -13.50 -1.64
CA MET A 399 -18.07 -14.01 -3.00
C MET A 399 -16.86 -13.74 -3.91
N GLY A 400 -16.35 -12.51 -3.91
CA GLY A 400 -15.15 -12.14 -4.68
C GLY A 400 -13.93 -12.98 -4.27
N THR A 401 -13.72 -13.16 -2.97
CA THR A 401 -12.63 -14.02 -2.44
C THR A 401 -12.77 -15.46 -2.93
N PHE A 402 -13.99 -16.00 -2.86
CA PHE A 402 -14.28 -17.35 -3.34
C PHE A 402 -14.00 -17.50 -4.84
N VAL A 403 -14.49 -16.57 -5.65
CA VAL A 403 -14.27 -16.58 -7.10
C VAL A 403 -12.78 -16.53 -7.44
N VAL A 404 -12.03 -15.63 -6.81
CA VAL A 404 -10.57 -15.49 -7.05
C VAL A 404 -9.83 -16.76 -6.60
N MET A 405 -10.22 -17.35 -5.45
CA MET A 405 -9.60 -18.56 -4.94
C MET A 405 -9.84 -19.77 -5.86
N VAL A 406 -11.09 -19.97 -6.31
CA VAL A 406 -11.44 -21.04 -7.25
C VAL A 406 -10.73 -20.85 -8.58
N ALA A 407 -10.73 -19.65 -9.13
CA ALA A 407 -10.05 -19.34 -10.39
C ALA A 407 -8.54 -19.61 -10.28
N TYR A 408 -7.92 -19.23 -9.16
CA TYR A 408 -6.51 -19.52 -8.90
C TYR A 408 -6.22 -21.02 -8.83
N GLN A 409 -7.07 -21.80 -8.13
CA GLN A 409 -6.89 -23.26 -8.02
C GLN A 409 -7.05 -23.95 -9.38
N VAL A 410 -8.05 -23.54 -10.18
CA VAL A 410 -8.26 -24.07 -11.54
C VAL A 410 -7.06 -23.77 -12.44
N TRP A 411 -6.58 -22.54 -12.42
CA TRP A 411 -5.40 -22.12 -13.18
C TRP A 411 -4.15 -22.91 -12.77
N ARG A 412 -3.90 -23.06 -11.47
CA ARG A 412 -2.75 -23.81 -10.94
C ARG A 412 -2.82 -25.28 -11.31
N SER A 413 -4.00 -25.91 -11.24
CA SER A 413 -4.19 -27.31 -11.64
C SER A 413 -4.05 -27.52 -13.15
N GLY A 414 -4.39 -26.53 -13.98
CA GLY A 414 -4.16 -26.53 -15.42
C GLY A 414 -2.67 -26.57 -15.77
N ILE A 415 -1.86 -25.73 -15.08
CA ILE A 415 -0.41 -25.73 -15.29
C ILE A 415 0.23 -27.07 -14.89
N SER A 416 -0.18 -27.66 -13.78
CA SER A 416 0.36 -28.94 -13.33
C SER A 416 0.05 -30.08 -14.31
N ARG A 417 -1.05 -30.04 -15.05
CA ARG A 417 -1.40 -31.03 -16.09
C ARG A 417 -0.59 -30.83 -17.36
N THR A 418 -0.25 -29.59 -17.74
CA THR A 418 0.56 -29.30 -18.93
C THR A 418 2.05 -29.54 -18.71
N CYS A 419 2.52 -29.50 -17.47
CA CYS A 419 3.92 -29.79 -17.09
C CYS A 419 4.15 -31.25 -16.66
N ALA A 420 3.13 -32.11 -16.67
CA ALA A 420 3.34 -33.56 -16.44
C ALA A 420 4.11 -34.16 -17.64
N PRO A 421 5.31 -34.74 -17.45
CA PRO A 421 6.06 -35.30 -18.56
C PRO A 421 5.25 -36.44 -19.19
N ALA A 422 5.21 -36.47 -20.54
CA ALA A 422 4.57 -37.51 -21.37
C ALA A 422 5.24 -38.90 -21.25
N SER A 423 5.73 -39.27 -20.07
CA SER A 423 6.44 -40.50 -19.81
C SER A 423 5.59 -41.66 -19.25
N ALA A 424 4.26 -41.51 -19.21
CA ALA A 424 3.35 -42.56 -18.73
C ALA A 424 2.61 -43.33 -19.84
N SER A 425 2.80 -42.97 -21.13
CA SER A 425 2.06 -43.57 -22.24
C SER A 425 2.86 -44.61 -23.07
N SER A 426 4.10 -44.94 -22.70
CA SER A 426 4.91 -45.91 -23.44
C SER A 426 5.29 -47.19 -22.65
N ARG A 427 4.51 -47.56 -21.61
CA ARG A 427 4.62 -48.89 -20.99
C ARG A 427 3.36 -49.73 -21.24
N GLY A 428 3.18 -50.07 -22.51
CA GLY A 428 2.05 -50.94 -22.85
C GLY A 428 2.07 -51.43 -24.28
N LEU A 429 3.23 -51.83 -24.80
CA LEU A 429 3.32 -52.63 -26.06
C LEU A 429 4.77 -53.05 -26.32
N ILE A 430 5.31 -53.97 -25.53
CA ILE A 430 6.29 -54.96 -25.99
C ILE A 430 6.24 -56.10 -24.95
N GLY A 431 5.36 -57.03 -25.22
CA GLY A 431 5.35 -58.36 -24.64
C GLY A 431 5.27 -59.35 -25.76
N SER A 432 6.22 -60.20 -25.87
CA SER A 432 6.37 -61.39 -26.75
C SER A 432 7.47 -61.24 -27.81
N GLY A 433 8.54 -62.00 -27.61
CA GLY A 433 9.48 -62.30 -28.68
C GLY A 433 10.87 -62.73 -28.23
N GLN A 434 10.99 -64.00 -27.80
CA GLN A 434 12.17 -64.88 -28.00
C GLN A 434 13.44 -64.60 -27.17
N ALA A 435 13.63 -65.52 -26.27
CA ALA A 435 14.90 -66.11 -25.83
C ALA A 435 15.69 -66.64 -26.99
N VAL A 436 16.97 -66.37 -27.15
CA VAL A 436 18.02 -67.23 -27.70
C VAL A 436 19.40 -66.75 -27.22
N ARG A 437 20.00 -67.54 -26.32
CA ARG A 437 21.34 -68.13 -26.28
C ARG A 437 22.60 -67.26 -26.49
N GLN A 438 23.39 -67.42 -25.49
CA GLN A 438 24.74 -67.94 -25.42
C GLN A 438 25.92 -66.98 -25.57
N ASP A 439 26.64 -66.97 -24.47
CA ASP A 439 28.02 -67.50 -24.27
C ASP A 439 29.10 -66.86 -25.16
N HIS A 440 30.07 -66.32 -24.59
CA HIS A 440 31.46 -66.69 -24.58
C HIS A 440 32.39 -65.56 -24.08
N GLN A 441 33.17 -65.98 -23.13
CA GLN A 441 34.61 -65.71 -22.87
C GLN A 441 34.94 -64.30 -22.30
N ALA A 442 35.29 -64.23 -21.04
CA ALA A 442 36.50 -64.74 -20.36
C ALA A 442 37.79 -64.45 -21.11
N SER A 443 38.57 -63.64 -20.57
CA SER A 443 39.96 -63.79 -20.25
C SER A 443 40.75 -62.49 -20.32
N GLU A 444 41.47 -62.34 -19.27
CA GLU A 444 42.92 -61.98 -19.22
C GLU A 444 43.24 -60.51 -19.57
N SER A 445 44.04 -59.84 -18.86
CA SER A 445 45.10 -60.11 -17.88
C SER A 445 45.56 -58.73 -17.35
N THR A 446 45.76 -58.64 -16.05
CA THR A 446 47.10 -58.45 -15.45
C THR A 446 48.01 -57.43 -16.13
N GLU A 447 48.41 -56.41 -15.48
CA GLU A 447 49.71 -56.31 -14.81
C GLU A 447 50.22 -54.84 -14.75
N LYS A 448 50.81 -54.62 -13.63
CA LYS A 448 51.89 -53.60 -13.35
C LYS A 448 51.54 -52.12 -13.42
N GLY A 449 51.73 -51.34 -12.42
CA GLY A 449 52.80 -51.42 -11.41
C GLY A 449 53.44 -50.05 -11.31
N GLY A 450 53.60 -49.57 -10.11
CA GLY A 450 54.76 -48.80 -9.77
C GLY A 450 54.62 -47.31 -9.47
N ARG A 451 54.49 -46.95 -8.21
CA ARG A 451 55.51 -46.23 -7.41
C ARG A 451 55.83 -44.77 -7.70
N HIS A 452 55.86 -44.09 -6.59
CA HIS A 452 56.62 -42.89 -6.21
C HIS A 452 55.89 -41.56 -6.48
N GLY A 453 55.73 -40.68 -5.53
CA GLY A 453 56.42 -40.45 -4.26
C GLY A 453 56.49 -38.94 -4.09
N ALA A 454 56.07 -38.53 -2.89
CA ALA A 454 56.58 -37.39 -2.11
C ALA A 454 56.88 -36.04 -2.78
N ARG A 455 56.15 -35.04 -2.46
CA ARG A 455 56.48 -33.95 -1.54
C ARG A 455 55.30 -33.00 -1.42
#